data_ce7b917a6513ad73f989c37a9223b13e
#
_entry.id   ce7b917a6513ad73f989c37a9223b13e
#
_cell.length_a   1.000
_cell.length_b   1.000
_cell.length_c   1.000
_cell.angle_alpha   90.00
_cell.angle_beta   90.00
_cell.angle_gamma   90.00
#
_symmetry.space_group_name_H-M   'P 1'
#
loop_
_entity.id
_entity.type
_entity.pdbx_description
1 polymer ?
#
loop_
_entity_poly.entity_id
_entity_poly.type
_entity_poly.pdbx_seq_one_letter_code
_entity_poly.pdbx_strand_id
1 'polypeptide(L)'
;MGSLSYIVCGNDLPYLQLTLAPGQEAMAEQGAMMYVNQHIEIKAVLGDGSESSFGVMGRFFNAFKRTFTGESLFSSIYKNVGNVPQDVAIAAPSPGKIIPIELSEQGGTIVCQKGAYLAGERGQKTQLAFQKRLRVGLLGGEGFVMQKISGQGTVFIHASGTLKQIALAPNEVLKVDTGCLVGMSSTVRYDIKYVGKMKTGLFGGEGLFFATVSGPGNVWIQSLPINRLSRAILSAAVTGRGQGSVLGKLYIGFIILAVLFSLFSGKQY
;
A
#
# COMPACT_ATOMS: atom_id res chain seq x y z
N MET A 1 -20.45 -18.06 -7.01
CA MET A 1 -19.15 -18.03 -7.69
C MET A 1 -18.23 -18.95 -6.89
N GLY A 2 -17.43 -19.82 -7.56
CA GLY A 2 -16.46 -20.66 -6.87
C GLY A 2 -15.34 -19.80 -6.25
N SER A 3 -14.70 -20.30 -5.19
CA SER A 3 -13.53 -19.66 -4.60
C SER A 3 -12.41 -19.50 -5.63
N LEU A 4 -11.59 -18.48 -5.48
CA LEU A 4 -10.46 -18.18 -6.36
C LEU A 4 -9.37 -19.25 -6.17
N SER A 5 -8.95 -19.88 -7.26
CA SER A 5 -7.80 -20.82 -7.23
C SER A 5 -6.51 -20.00 -7.30
N TYR A 6 -5.55 -20.31 -6.41
CA TYR A 6 -4.30 -19.56 -6.36
C TYR A 6 -3.11 -20.40 -5.90
N ILE A 7 -1.91 -19.93 -6.27
CA ILE A 7 -0.63 -20.45 -5.77
C ILE A 7 0.27 -19.24 -5.46
N VAL A 8 0.92 -19.24 -4.31
CA VAL A 8 1.99 -18.29 -3.99
C VAL A 8 3.32 -18.91 -4.41
N CYS A 9 3.97 -18.31 -5.38
CA CYS A 9 5.24 -18.78 -5.96
C CYS A 9 6.41 -17.93 -5.45
N GLY A 10 7.56 -18.58 -5.24
CA GLY A 10 8.78 -17.92 -4.76
C GLY A 10 8.84 -17.75 -3.24
N ASN A 11 10.04 -17.51 -2.72
CA ASN A 11 10.28 -17.40 -1.27
C ASN A 11 10.51 -15.96 -0.82
N ASP A 12 11.50 -15.28 -1.38
CA ASP A 12 11.92 -13.94 -0.92
C ASP A 12 11.35 -12.82 -1.77
N LEU A 13 11.10 -13.09 -3.06
CA LEU A 13 10.43 -12.23 -4.02
C LEU A 13 9.20 -12.97 -4.57
N PRO A 14 8.14 -13.12 -3.77
CA PRO A 14 7.00 -13.92 -4.16
C PRO A 14 6.12 -13.22 -5.18
N TYR A 15 5.44 -14.02 -6.00
CA TYR A 15 4.30 -13.58 -6.79
C TYR A 15 3.11 -14.49 -6.54
N LEU A 16 1.93 -13.95 -6.78
CA LEU A 16 0.66 -14.64 -6.69
C LEU A 16 0.21 -15.05 -8.09
N GLN A 17 0.02 -16.34 -8.33
CA GLN A 17 -0.64 -16.84 -9.52
C GLN A 17 -2.08 -17.14 -9.18
N LEU A 18 -3.00 -16.50 -9.89
CA LEU A 18 -4.44 -16.72 -9.82
C LEU A 18 -4.88 -17.49 -11.06
N THR A 19 -5.62 -18.58 -10.90
CA THR A 19 -6.21 -19.32 -12.01
C THR A 19 -7.71 -19.03 -12.06
N LEU A 20 -8.12 -18.26 -13.05
CA LEU A 20 -9.51 -17.83 -13.24
C LEU A 20 -10.26 -18.83 -14.13
N ALA A 21 -11.39 -19.36 -13.64
CA ALA A 21 -12.33 -20.13 -14.45
C ALA A 21 -12.97 -19.25 -15.53
N PRO A 22 -13.55 -19.83 -16.61
CA PRO A 22 -14.29 -19.06 -17.59
C PRO A 22 -15.33 -18.11 -16.96
N GLY A 23 -15.26 -16.82 -17.32
CA GLY A 23 -16.12 -15.77 -16.78
C GLY A 23 -15.77 -15.27 -15.37
N GLN A 24 -14.82 -15.90 -14.66
CA GLN A 24 -14.38 -15.48 -13.34
C GLN A 24 -13.55 -14.20 -13.41
N GLU A 25 -13.66 -13.40 -12.35
CA GLU A 25 -12.95 -12.11 -12.22
C GLU A 25 -12.14 -12.07 -10.91
N ALA A 26 -10.97 -11.43 -10.98
CA ALA A 26 -10.18 -11.06 -9.82
C ALA A 26 -9.86 -9.56 -9.87
N MET A 27 -9.52 -9.00 -8.72
CA MET A 27 -9.10 -7.61 -8.60
C MET A 27 -7.70 -7.56 -7.98
N ALA A 28 -6.81 -6.69 -8.50
CA ALA A 28 -5.49 -6.49 -7.93
C ALA A 28 -5.08 -5.02 -7.94
N GLU A 29 -4.04 -4.70 -7.15
CA GLU A 29 -3.43 -3.38 -7.12
C GLU A 29 -2.91 -3.02 -8.52
N GLN A 30 -3.12 -1.75 -8.89
CA GLN A 30 -2.64 -1.26 -10.18
C GLN A 30 -1.10 -1.29 -10.24
N GLY A 31 -0.57 -1.82 -11.34
CA GLY A 31 0.88 -1.91 -11.55
C GLY A 31 1.53 -3.16 -10.96
N ALA A 32 0.78 -4.01 -10.25
CA ALA A 32 1.31 -5.25 -9.69
C ALA A 32 1.29 -6.45 -10.67
N MET A 33 0.70 -6.30 -11.86
CA MET A 33 0.64 -7.35 -12.87
C MET A 33 2.05 -7.76 -13.33
N MET A 34 2.32 -9.07 -13.32
CA MET A 34 3.54 -9.66 -13.88
C MET A 34 3.30 -10.23 -15.27
N TYR A 35 2.29 -11.08 -15.44
CA TYR A 35 1.80 -11.58 -16.73
C TYR A 35 0.33 -11.99 -16.65
N VAL A 36 -0.27 -12.13 -17.82
CA VAL A 36 -1.61 -12.72 -17.99
C VAL A 36 -1.62 -13.62 -19.23
N ASN A 37 -2.48 -14.63 -19.22
CA ASN A 37 -2.72 -15.45 -20.39
C ASN A 37 -3.58 -14.71 -21.44
N GLN A 38 -3.60 -15.20 -22.67
CA GLN A 38 -4.16 -14.55 -23.87
C GLN A 38 -5.63 -14.11 -23.70
N HIS A 39 -6.46 -14.89 -23.01
CA HIS A 39 -7.89 -14.61 -22.88
C HIS A 39 -8.26 -13.91 -21.55
N ILE A 40 -7.33 -13.16 -20.97
CA ILE A 40 -7.61 -12.30 -19.85
C ILE A 40 -7.85 -10.87 -20.34
N GLU A 41 -9.04 -10.34 -20.10
CA GLU A 41 -9.37 -8.94 -20.29
C GLU A 41 -9.02 -8.14 -19.05
N ILE A 42 -8.39 -6.96 -19.23
CA ILE A 42 -7.94 -6.10 -18.12
C ILE A 42 -8.71 -4.78 -18.19
N LYS A 43 -9.31 -4.38 -17.04
CA LYS A 43 -10.00 -3.08 -16.89
C LYS A 43 -9.45 -2.34 -15.67
N ALA A 44 -8.97 -1.12 -15.89
CA ALA A 44 -8.63 -0.24 -14.77
C ALA A 44 -9.90 0.36 -14.16
N VAL A 45 -10.01 0.33 -12.83
CA VAL A 45 -11.16 0.85 -12.09
C VAL A 45 -10.70 1.72 -10.92
N LEU A 46 -11.58 2.64 -10.51
CA LEU A 46 -11.39 3.48 -9.33
C LEU A 46 -12.19 2.90 -8.15
N GLY A 47 -11.54 2.77 -7.00
CA GLY A 47 -12.17 2.23 -5.79
C GLY A 47 -12.48 0.74 -5.90
N ASP A 48 -13.68 0.36 -5.49
CA ASP A 48 -14.17 -1.02 -5.49
C ASP A 48 -14.65 -1.52 -6.86
N GLY A 49 -14.50 -0.70 -7.92
CA GLY A 49 -14.96 -1.03 -9.26
C GLY A 49 -16.49 -0.98 -9.44
N SER A 50 -17.22 -0.38 -8.50
CA SER A 50 -18.63 -0.04 -8.71
C SER A 50 -18.71 1.03 -9.80
N GLU A 51 -19.50 0.78 -10.85
CA GLU A 51 -19.69 1.75 -11.93
C GLU A 51 -20.42 2.99 -11.39
N SER A 52 -19.69 4.10 -11.19
CA SER A 52 -20.33 5.39 -10.98
C SER A 52 -20.81 5.92 -12.33
N SER A 53 -22.10 6.17 -12.44
CA SER A 53 -22.81 6.64 -13.64
C SER A 53 -22.49 8.09 -14.05
N PHE A 54 -21.29 8.57 -13.80
CA PHE A 54 -20.83 9.88 -14.24
C PHE A 54 -20.09 9.77 -15.58
N GLY A 55 -20.49 10.60 -16.56
CA GLY A 55 -19.89 10.66 -17.89
C GLY A 55 -18.36 10.84 -17.87
N VAL A 56 -17.70 10.41 -18.95
CA VAL A 56 -16.23 10.29 -19.09
C VAL A 56 -15.47 11.54 -18.62
N MET A 57 -15.99 12.73 -18.83
CA MET A 57 -15.35 14.01 -18.50
C MET A 57 -15.40 14.36 -17.01
N GLY A 58 -16.49 14.03 -16.31
CA GLY A 58 -16.60 14.16 -14.86
C GLY A 58 -15.74 13.17 -14.08
N ARG A 59 -15.48 12.00 -14.69
CA ARG A 59 -14.59 10.97 -14.15
C ARG A 59 -13.13 11.45 -14.07
N PHE A 60 -12.62 12.08 -15.13
CA PHE A 60 -11.25 12.62 -15.14
C PHE A 60 -11.04 13.75 -14.12
N PHE A 61 -12.01 14.66 -13.99
CA PHE A 61 -11.88 15.79 -13.07
C PHE A 61 -11.99 15.37 -11.60
N ASN A 62 -12.90 14.46 -11.27
CA ASN A 62 -13.03 13.90 -9.93
C ASN A 62 -11.88 12.94 -9.58
N ALA A 63 -11.37 12.15 -10.54
CA ALA A 63 -10.19 11.32 -10.38
C ALA A 63 -8.94 12.17 -10.09
N PHE A 64 -8.74 13.26 -10.84
CA PHE A 64 -7.63 14.18 -10.65
C PHE A 64 -7.69 14.87 -9.27
N LYS A 65 -8.87 15.31 -8.83
CA LYS A 65 -9.09 15.90 -7.51
C LYS A 65 -8.86 14.89 -6.37
N ARG A 66 -9.29 13.64 -6.54
CA ARG A 66 -9.10 12.52 -5.59
C ARG A 66 -7.65 12.04 -5.54
N THR A 67 -6.92 12.07 -6.66
CA THR A 67 -5.47 11.77 -6.71
C THR A 67 -4.66 12.76 -5.90
N PHE A 68 -5.06 14.04 -5.90
CA PHE A 68 -4.43 15.09 -5.08
C PHE A 68 -4.75 14.96 -3.58
N THR A 69 -5.87 14.34 -3.23
CA THR A 69 -6.26 14.10 -1.83
C THR A 69 -5.78 12.75 -1.29
N GLY A 70 -5.09 11.92 -2.12
CA GLY A 70 -4.60 10.59 -1.72
C GLY A 70 -5.70 9.54 -1.54
N GLU A 71 -6.94 9.83 -1.98
CA GLU A 71 -8.12 8.98 -1.74
C GLU A 71 -8.39 7.96 -2.85
N SER A 72 -7.69 8.01 -3.99
CA SER A 72 -7.96 7.07 -5.08
C SER A 72 -7.16 5.78 -4.93
N LEU A 73 -7.86 4.73 -4.55
CA LEU A 73 -7.39 3.36 -4.68
C LEU A 73 -7.65 2.94 -6.13
N PHE A 74 -6.60 2.87 -6.93
CA PHE A 74 -6.68 2.34 -8.29
C PHE A 74 -6.51 0.83 -8.23
N SER A 75 -7.42 0.11 -8.85
CA SER A 75 -7.37 -1.34 -8.98
C SER A 75 -7.53 -1.75 -10.43
N SER A 76 -7.00 -2.91 -10.78
CA SER A 76 -7.23 -3.55 -12.07
C SER A 76 -8.12 -4.76 -11.87
N ILE A 77 -9.15 -4.90 -12.70
CA ILE A 77 -9.99 -6.09 -12.79
C ILE A 77 -9.44 -6.95 -13.92
N TYR A 78 -9.27 -8.23 -13.64
CA TYR A 78 -8.85 -9.27 -14.57
C TYR A 78 -10.03 -10.22 -14.75
N LYS A 79 -10.48 -10.41 -15.99
CA LYS A 79 -11.59 -11.28 -16.35
C LYS A 79 -11.16 -12.32 -17.34
N ASN A 80 -11.42 -13.58 -17.06
CA ASN A 80 -11.27 -14.63 -18.06
C ASN A 80 -12.47 -14.59 -19.03
N VAL A 81 -12.22 -14.18 -20.28
CA VAL A 81 -13.21 -14.16 -21.36
C VAL A 81 -13.11 -15.39 -22.28
N GLY A 82 -12.17 -16.30 -21.99
CA GLY A 82 -12.01 -17.57 -22.68
C GLY A 82 -12.95 -18.65 -22.14
N ASN A 83 -12.85 -19.83 -22.72
CA ASN A 83 -13.65 -21.02 -22.39
C ASN A 83 -12.89 -22.08 -21.57
N VAL A 84 -11.65 -21.80 -21.21
CA VAL A 84 -10.78 -22.64 -20.36
C VAL A 84 -10.18 -21.81 -19.25
N PRO A 85 -9.69 -22.40 -18.13
CA PRO A 85 -9.00 -21.66 -17.07
C PRO A 85 -7.81 -20.86 -17.61
N GLN A 86 -7.59 -19.65 -17.11
CA GLN A 86 -6.54 -18.72 -17.52
C GLN A 86 -5.82 -18.17 -16.30
N ASP A 87 -4.52 -17.98 -16.41
CA ASP A 87 -3.69 -17.49 -15.32
C ASP A 87 -3.44 -15.99 -15.39
N VAL A 88 -3.41 -15.40 -14.20
CA VAL A 88 -3.01 -14.01 -13.93
C VAL A 88 -1.93 -14.05 -12.85
N ALA A 89 -0.77 -13.51 -13.12
CA ALA A 89 0.30 -13.41 -12.13
C ALA A 89 0.47 -11.96 -11.63
N ILE A 90 0.49 -11.81 -10.33
CA ILE A 90 0.59 -10.56 -9.60
C ILE A 90 1.86 -10.59 -8.75
N ALA A 91 2.82 -9.71 -9.04
CA ALA A 91 4.10 -9.66 -8.32
C ALA A 91 3.99 -8.85 -7.03
N ALA A 92 4.67 -9.31 -5.98
CA ALA A 92 4.84 -8.52 -4.77
C ALA A 92 5.74 -7.30 -5.03
N PRO A 93 5.43 -6.11 -4.47
CA PRO A 93 6.18 -4.88 -4.77
C PRO A 93 7.57 -4.84 -4.12
N SER A 94 7.88 -5.74 -3.20
CA SER A 94 9.15 -5.80 -2.48
C SER A 94 9.42 -7.20 -1.93
N PRO A 95 10.68 -7.51 -1.56
CA PRO A 95 11.00 -8.77 -0.87
C PRO A 95 10.14 -8.97 0.37
N GLY A 96 9.56 -10.17 0.53
CA GLY A 96 8.69 -10.43 1.67
C GLY A 96 7.81 -11.66 1.52
N LYS A 97 6.56 -11.56 2.00
CA LYS A 97 5.59 -12.67 1.98
C LYS A 97 4.23 -12.18 1.51
N ILE A 98 3.56 -13.00 0.70
CA ILE A 98 2.15 -12.84 0.35
C ILE A 98 1.32 -13.69 1.32
N ILE A 99 0.28 -13.10 1.87
CA ILE A 99 -0.58 -13.70 2.89
C ILE A 99 -1.98 -13.82 2.32
N PRO A 100 -2.48 -15.03 2.05
CA PRO A 100 -3.89 -15.25 1.78
C PRO A 100 -4.67 -15.15 3.10
N ILE A 101 -5.71 -14.33 3.11
CA ILE A 101 -6.60 -14.17 4.26
C ILE A 101 -8.02 -14.43 3.79
N GLU A 102 -8.63 -15.47 4.34
CA GLU A 102 -10.04 -15.76 4.11
C GLU A 102 -10.89 -14.79 4.95
N LEU A 103 -11.68 -13.95 4.29
CA LEU A 103 -12.46 -12.93 4.96
C LEU A 103 -13.51 -13.50 5.92
N SER A 104 -14.09 -14.65 5.59
CA SER A 104 -15.07 -15.33 6.45
C SER A 104 -14.50 -15.65 7.83
N GLU A 105 -13.22 -16.04 7.92
CA GLU A 105 -12.51 -16.32 9.17
C GLU A 105 -12.20 -15.06 9.98
N GLN A 106 -12.29 -13.87 9.35
CA GLN A 106 -12.04 -12.58 9.97
C GLN A 106 -13.33 -11.76 10.21
N GLY A 107 -14.49 -12.43 10.22
CA GLY A 107 -15.79 -11.77 10.36
C GLY A 107 -16.15 -10.92 9.14
N GLY A 108 -15.71 -11.31 7.94
CA GLY A 108 -16.00 -10.66 6.66
C GLY A 108 -15.22 -9.36 6.41
N THR A 109 -14.25 -9.02 7.27
CA THR A 109 -13.56 -7.73 7.17
C THR A 109 -12.17 -7.76 7.78
N ILE A 110 -11.19 -7.15 7.06
CA ILE A 110 -9.87 -6.80 7.59
C ILE A 110 -9.57 -5.32 7.41
N VAL A 111 -8.62 -4.82 8.19
CA VAL A 111 -8.03 -3.48 8.03
C VAL A 111 -6.54 -3.65 7.74
N CYS A 112 -6.04 -3.09 6.63
CA CYS A 112 -4.62 -3.17 6.28
C CYS A 112 -4.08 -1.83 5.78
N GLN A 113 -2.76 -1.67 5.75
CA GLN A 113 -2.14 -0.53 5.09
C GLN A 113 -2.51 -0.52 3.60
N LYS A 114 -2.66 0.69 3.02
CA LYS A 114 -2.95 0.86 1.60
C LYS A 114 -1.97 0.08 0.72
N GLY A 115 -0.67 0.19 0.95
CA GLY A 115 0.36 -0.52 0.17
C GLY A 115 0.55 -2.00 0.55
N ALA A 116 -0.26 -2.54 1.45
CA ALA A 116 -0.23 -3.97 1.78
C ALA A 116 -1.25 -4.78 0.95
N TYR A 117 -2.31 -4.17 0.43
CA TYR A 117 -3.26 -4.88 -0.45
C TYR A 117 -2.58 -5.25 -1.76
N LEU A 118 -2.71 -6.50 -2.18
CA LEU A 118 -2.14 -6.99 -3.42
C LEU A 118 -3.22 -7.43 -4.42
N ALA A 119 -4.14 -8.29 -3.99
CA ALA A 119 -5.22 -8.81 -4.82
C ALA A 119 -6.39 -9.34 -3.98
N GLY A 120 -7.51 -9.62 -4.64
CA GLY A 120 -8.66 -10.23 -4.02
C GLY A 120 -9.73 -10.67 -5.01
N GLU A 121 -10.78 -11.28 -4.50
CA GLU A 121 -11.93 -11.67 -5.31
C GLU A 121 -12.77 -10.46 -5.74
N ARG A 122 -13.38 -10.57 -6.89
CA ARG A 122 -14.33 -9.56 -7.36
C ARG A 122 -15.55 -9.46 -6.43
N GLY A 123 -15.95 -8.23 -6.10
CA GLY A 123 -17.05 -7.94 -5.18
C GLY A 123 -16.63 -7.56 -3.78
N GLN A 124 -15.33 -7.69 -3.44
CA GLN A 124 -14.78 -7.11 -2.22
C GLN A 124 -14.80 -5.59 -2.32
N LYS A 125 -15.18 -4.93 -1.21
CA LYS A 125 -15.25 -3.47 -1.11
C LYS A 125 -14.05 -2.96 -0.35
N THR A 126 -13.35 -2.00 -0.96
CA THR A 126 -12.22 -1.32 -0.34
C THR A 126 -12.60 0.11 0.01
N GLN A 127 -12.48 0.47 1.28
CA GLN A 127 -12.84 1.78 1.82
C GLN A 127 -11.68 2.34 2.65
N LEU A 128 -11.57 3.66 2.69
CA LEU A 128 -10.63 4.32 3.61
C LEU A 128 -11.11 4.08 5.06
N ALA A 129 -10.28 3.41 5.86
CA ALA A 129 -10.56 3.19 7.29
C ALA A 129 -10.03 4.35 8.15
N PHE A 130 -8.81 4.80 7.86
CA PHE A 130 -8.15 5.84 8.62
C PHE A 130 -7.02 6.47 7.81
N GLN A 131 -6.91 7.78 7.87
CA GLN A 131 -5.80 8.53 7.31
C GLN A 131 -5.27 9.53 8.33
N LYS A 132 -3.99 9.43 8.67
CA LYS A 132 -3.28 10.44 9.44
C LYS A 132 -2.16 11.03 8.59
N ARG A 133 -2.30 12.29 8.22
CA ARG A 133 -1.23 13.03 7.54
C ARG A 133 -0.08 13.21 8.53
N LEU A 134 0.95 12.41 8.36
CA LEU A 134 2.20 12.58 9.09
C LEU A 134 2.93 13.75 8.40
N ARG A 135 2.99 14.91 9.03
CA ARG A 135 3.83 16.02 8.54
C ARG A 135 5.30 15.62 8.73
N VAL A 136 5.82 14.83 7.81
CA VAL A 136 7.22 14.46 7.74
C VAL A 136 7.79 15.09 6.48
N GLY A 137 8.56 16.16 6.62
CA GLY A 137 9.49 16.71 5.64
C GLY A 137 8.95 17.05 4.24
N LEU A 138 9.75 17.80 3.50
CA LEU A 138 9.47 18.35 2.18
C LEU A 138 9.41 17.31 1.03
N LEU A 139 9.63 16.03 1.29
CA LEU A 139 9.75 14.96 0.30
C LEU A 139 8.82 13.77 0.66
N GLY A 140 7.56 13.83 0.17
CA GLY A 140 6.74 12.63 0.00
C GLY A 140 6.04 12.09 1.27
N GLY A 141 5.15 12.87 1.88
CA GLY A 141 4.34 12.40 3.00
C GLY A 141 2.94 11.93 2.58
N GLU A 142 2.78 10.74 2.00
CA GLU A 142 1.43 10.14 1.85
C GLU A 142 0.76 9.88 3.20
N GLY A 143 1.49 9.99 4.31
CA GLY A 143 0.97 9.71 5.63
C GLY A 143 0.73 8.20 5.87
N PHE A 144 0.22 7.89 7.04
CA PHE A 144 -0.21 6.53 7.39
C PHE A 144 -1.68 6.37 6.96
N VAL A 145 -1.92 5.50 5.98
CA VAL A 145 -3.24 5.24 5.41
C VAL A 145 -3.61 3.79 5.62
N MET A 146 -4.72 3.57 6.32
CA MET A 146 -5.32 2.25 6.51
C MET A 146 -6.59 2.15 5.67
N GLN A 147 -6.77 1.01 5.03
CA GLN A 147 -7.96 0.66 4.26
C GLN A 147 -8.68 -0.52 4.90
N LYS A 148 -10.00 -0.48 4.84
CA LYS A 148 -10.89 -1.56 5.23
C LYS A 148 -11.30 -2.33 3.99
N ILE A 149 -11.06 -3.64 4.01
CA ILE A 149 -11.49 -4.55 2.95
C ILE A 149 -12.58 -5.43 3.54
N SER A 150 -13.73 -5.46 2.88
CA SER A 150 -14.90 -6.22 3.33
C SER A 150 -15.54 -6.98 2.18
N GLY A 151 -16.15 -8.13 2.50
CA GLY A 151 -16.82 -9.00 1.54
C GLY A 151 -16.64 -10.48 1.87
N GLN A 152 -16.56 -11.28 0.83
CA GLN A 152 -16.37 -12.73 0.91
C GLN A 152 -15.13 -13.15 0.14
N GLY A 153 -14.67 -14.39 0.38
CA GLY A 153 -13.53 -15.00 -0.29
C GLY A 153 -12.18 -14.51 0.22
N THR A 154 -11.15 -14.85 -0.54
CA THR A 154 -9.75 -14.61 -0.14
C THR A 154 -9.29 -13.22 -0.57
N VAL A 155 -8.65 -12.49 0.34
CA VAL A 155 -7.86 -11.29 0.05
C VAL A 155 -6.38 -11.61 0.25
N PHE A 156 -5.55 -11.09 -0.64
CA PHE A 156 -4.10 -11.28 -0.59
C PHE A 156 -3.46 -9.96 -0.17
N ILE A 157 -2.71 -10.00 0.94
CA ILE A 157 -1.91 -8.86 1.39
C ILE A 157 -0.42 -9.21 1.33
N HIS A 158 0.42 -8.20 1.17
CA HIS A 158 1.86 -8.34 1.13
C HIS A 158 2.49 -7.72 2.38
N ALA A 159 3.46 -8.42 2.96
CA ALA A 159 4.32 -7.95 4.04
C ALA A 159 5.77 -7.97 3.58
N SER A 160 6.49 -6.86 3.74
CA SER A 160 7.89 -6.74 3.35
C SER A 160 8.82 -7.33 4.43
N GLY A 161 9.80 -8.13 4.00
CA GLY A 161 10.70 -8.86 4.88
C GLY A 161 10.00 -10.02 5.58
N THR A 162 10.28 -10.22 6.86
CA THR A 162 9.69 -11.30 7.66
C THR A 162 8.33 -10.87 8.20
N LEU A 163 7.34 -11.71 7.97
CA LEU A 163 6.00 -11.59 8.52
C LEU A 163 5.93 -12.18 9.94
N LYS A 164 5.26 -11.49 10.84
CA LYS A 164 4.81 -12.04 12.12
C LYS A 164 3.33 -11.76 12.33
N GLN A 165 2.56 -12.82 12.57
CA GLN A 165 1.18 -12.73 13.02
C GLN A 165 1.14 -12.84 14.54
N ILE A 166 0.35 -11.99 15.19
CA ILE A 166 0.17 -11.94 16.64
C ILE A 166 -1.33 -11.97 16.91
N ALA A 167 -1.79 -12.97 17.66
CA ALA A 167 -3.15 -13.04 18.16
C ALA A 167 -3.21 -12.31 19.51
N LEU A 168 -3.96 -11.22 19.58
CA LEU A 168 -4.15 -10.46 20.80
C LEU A 168 -5.40 -10.95 21.56
N ALA A 169 -5.23 -11.25 22.83
CA ALA A 169 -6.35 -11.52 23.74
C ALA A 169 -7.20 -10.26 23.98
N PRO A 170 -8.44 -10.37 24.51
CA PRO A 170 -9.24 -9.22 24.89
C PRO A 170 -8.48 -8.27 25.85
N ASN A 171 -8.44 -6.99 25.49
CA ASN A 171 -7.70 -5.93 26.20
C ASN A 171 -6.17 -6.06 26.21
N GLU A 172 -5.60 -7.08 25.56
CA GLU A 172 -4.16 -7.13 25.34
C GLU A 172 -3.75 -5.98 24.43
N VAL A 173 -2.67 -5.26 24.80
CA VAL A 173 -2.19 -4.07 24.11
C VAL A 173 -0.80 -4.31 23.57
N LEU A 174 -0.61 -4.00 22.27
CA LEU A 174 0.67 -4.03 21.59
C LEU A 174 0.99 -2.64 21.03
N LYS A 175 2.22 -2.19 21.19
CA LYS A 175 2.75 -0.98 20.54
C LYS A 175 3.60 -1.40 19.35
N VAL A 176 3.26 -0.90 18.17
CA VAL A 176 3.90 -1.25 16.90
C VAL A 176 4.34 0.03 16.20
N ASP A 177 5.55 0.03 15.62
CA ASP A 177 5.95 1.09 14.68
C ASP A 177 4.92 1.13 13.52
N THR A 178 4.41 2.32 13.19
CA THR A 178 3.37 2.44 12.15
C THR A 178 3.80 1.87 10.81
N GLY A 179 5.09 1.96 10.45
CA GLY A 179 5.62 1.36 9.23
C GLY A 179 5.65 -0.18 9.27
N CYS A 180 5.72 -0.77 10.46
CA CYS A 180 5.73 -2.22 10.63
C CYS A 180 4.33 -2.84 10.69
N LEU A 181 3.26 -2.06 10.87
CA LEU A 181 1.90 -2.57 10.90
C LEU A 181 1.42 -2.84 9.48
N VAL A 182 1.19 -4.09 9.11
CA VAL A 182 0.67 -4.51 7.80
C VAL A 182 -0.85 -4.49 7.78
N GLY A 183 -1.47 -5.12 8.78
CA GLY A 183 -2.92 -5.24 8.87
C GLY A 183 -3.37 -5.82 10.19
N MET A 184 -4.69 -5.89 10.38
CA MET A 184 -5.34 -6.41 11.58
C MET A 184 -6.77 -6.85 11.30
N SER A 185 -7.29 -7.73 12.15
CA SER A 185 -8.73 -8.05 12.19
C SER A 185 -9.55 -6.80 12.51
N SER A 186 -10.76 -6.70 12.00
CA SER A 186 -11.66 -5.57 12.25
C SER A 186 -12.07 -5.40 13.71
N THR A 187 -11.89 -6.42 14.53
CA THR A 187 -12.15 -6.42 15.98
C THR A 187 -11.06 -5.73 16.79
N VAL A 188 -9.86 -5.58 16.21
CA VAL A 188 -8.72 -4.91 16.86
C VAL A 188 -8.96 -3.40 16.84
N ARG A 189 -8.92 -2.79 18.01
CA ARG A 189 -8.95 -1.32 18.16
C ARG A 189 -7.53 -0.77 17.97
N TYR A 190 -7.39 0.37 17.33
CA TYR A 190 -6.10 1.01 17.13
C TYR A 190 -6.15 2.52 17.39
N ASP A 191 -5.06 3.05 17.93
CA ASP A 191 -4.81 4.47 18.12
C ASP A 191 -3.38 4.80 17.70
N ILE A 192 -3.18 5.93 17.01
CA ILE A 192 -1.87 6.35 16.54
C ILE A 192 -1.41 7.55 17.34
N LYS A 193 -0.37 7.33 18.15
CA LYS A 193 0.24 8.37 18.97
C LYS A 193 1.57 8.82 18.37
N TYR A 194 1.73 10.13 18.32
CA TYR A 194 3.02 10.76 18.05
C TYR A 194 3.83 10.81 19.34
N VAL A 195 4.91 10.09 19.38
CA VAL A 195 5.88 10.21 20.46
C VAL A 195 6.94 11.21 20.01
N GLY A 196 6.75 12.47 20.36
CA GLY A 196 7.51 13.67 20.00
C GLY A 196 8.95 13.50 19.51
N LYS A 197 9.56 14.58 19.05
CA LYS A 197 11.00 14.62 18.70
C LYS A 197 11.81 14.20 19.94
N MET A 198 12.23 12.93 20.01
CA MET A 198 13.32 12.59 20.91
C MET A 198 14.54 13.39 20.44
N LYS A 199 14.98 14.32 21.28
CA LYS A 199 16.17 15.19 21.05
C LYS A 199 17.49 14.40 21.03
N THR A 200 17.47 13.15 20.64
CA THR A 200 18.65 12.30 20.55
C THR A 200 18.94 12.03 19.09
N GLY A 201 20.11 12.48 18.63
CA GLY A 201 20.64 12.28 17.27
C GLY A 201 20.80 10.84 16.82
N LEU A 202 20.25 9.87 17.55
CA LEU A 202 20.25 8.44 17.25
C LEU A 202 19.14 8.02 16.27
N PHE A 203 18.09 8.83 16.05
CA PHE A 203 16.94 8.47 15.21
C PHE A 203 16.72 9.41 14.01
N GLY A 204 17.77 10.03 13.49
CA GLY A 204 17.70 10.75 12.21
C GLY A 204 16.71 11.92 12.14
N GLY A 205 16.29 12.50 13.28
CA GLY A 205 15.47 13.74 13.30
C GLY A 205 13.99 13.58 12.95
N GLU A 206 13.53 12.37 12.67
CA GLU A 206 12.13 12.10 12.33
C GLU A 206 11.35 11.65 13.58
N GLY A 207 10.12 12.16 13.71
CA GLY A 207 9.23 11.77 14.81
C GLY A 207 8.87 10.30 14.72
N LEU A 208 8.95 9.57 15.84
CA LEU A 208 8.54 8.18 15.94
C LEU A 208 7.01 8.13 16.11
N PHE A 209 6.32 7.44 15.21
CA PHE A 209 4.89 7.19 15.32
C PHE A 209 4.66 5.74 15.72
N PHE A 210 3.94 5.54 16.81
CA PHE A 210 3.51 4.21 17.21
C PHE A 210 2.00 4.07 17.01
N ALA A 211 1.61 2.93 16.44
CA ALA A 211 0.27 2.43 16.53
C ALA A 211 0.15 1.64 17.85
N THR A 212 -0.81 2.02 18.68
CA THR A 212 -1.23 1.19 19.81
C THR A 212 -2.42 0.38 19.32
N VAL A 213 -2.27 -0.95 19.28
CA VAL A 213 -3.33 -1.88 18.88
C VAL A 213 -3.79 -2.67 20.10
N SER A 214 -5.10 -2.91 20.19
CA SER A 214 -5.72 -3.57 21.35
C SER A 214 -6.71 -4.61 20.89
N GLY A 215 -6.53 -5.87 21.33
CA GLY A 215 -7.37 -7.01 21.00
C GLY A 215 -8.81 -6.94 21.51
N PRO A 216 -9.62 -7.92 21.14
CA PRO A 216 -9.21 -9.21 20.59
C PRO A 216 -9.04 -9.20 19.07
N GLY A 217 -8.14 -10.05 18.56
CA GLY A 217 -7.98 -10.30 17.13
C GLY A 217 -6.54 -10.44 16.66
N ASN A 218 -6.35 -10.70 15.37
CA ASN A 218 -5.04 -10.87 14.76
C ASN A 218 -4.45 -9.54 14.31
N VAL A 219 -3.13 -9.40 14.48
CA VAL A 219 -2.32 -8.29 13.96
C VAL A 219 -1.18 -8.88 13.15
N TRP A 220 -1.00 -8.39 11.91
CA TRP A 220 0.11 -8.76 11.02
C TRP A 220 1.13 -7.65 10.98
N ILE A 221 2.39 -7.99 11.26
CA ILE A 221 3.50 -7.03 11.26
C ILE A 221 4.64 -7.52 10.36
N GLN A 222 5.40 -6.56 9.82
CA GLN A 222 6.52 -6.76 8.91
C GLN A 222 7.84 -6.23 9.48
N SER A 223 8.95 -6.90 9.14
CA SER A 223 10.27 -6.51 9.65
C SER A 223 10.94 -5.42 8.80
N LEU A 224 10.56 -5.25 7.52
CA LEU A 224 11.19 -4.33 6.57
C LEU A 224 10.18 -3.37 5.94
N PRO A 225 9.69 -2.34 6.65
CA PRO A 225 8.82 -1.35 6.03
C PRO A 225 9.54 -0.63 4.88
N ILE A 226 8.82 -0.42 3.76
CA ILE A 226 9.37 0.14 2.52
C ILE A 226 10.05 1.50 2.74
N ASN A 227 9.53 2.29 3.68
CA ASN A 227 10.11 3.58 4.06
C ASN A 227 11.51 3.45 4.70
N ARG A 228 11.80 2.35 5.38
CA ARG A 228 13.15 2.06 5.91
C ARG A 228 14.08 1.63 4.79
N LEU A 229 13.62 0.79 3.88
CA LEU A 229 14.39 0.34 2.74
C LEU A 229 14.76 1.50 1.82
N SER A 230 13.79 2.33 1.45
CA SER A 230 14.02 3.50 0.59
C SER A 230 15.01 4.50 1.22
N ARG A 231 14.91 4.74 2.52
CA ARG A 231 15.89 5.58 3.23
C ARG A 231 17.30 4.97 3.25
N ALA A 232 17.40 3.67 3.47
CA ALA A 232 18.71 3.00 3.44
C ALA A 232 19.35 3.11 2.05
N ILE A 233 18.58 2.91 0.98
CA ILE A 233 19.04 3.06 -0.41
C ILE A 233 19.45 4.51 -0.69
N LEU A 234 18.61 5.49 -0.34
CA LEU A 234 18.91 6.91 -0.56
C LEU A 234 20.13 7.36 0.24
N SER A 235 20.27 6.95 1.50
CA SER A 235 21.45 7.28 2.30
C SER A 235 22.72 6.67 1.71
N ALA A 236 22.67 5.42 1.26
CA ALA A 236 23.79 4.78 0.59
C ALA A 236 24.15 5.48 -0.74
N ALA A 237 23.17 5.89 -1.52
CA ALA A 237 23.37 6.62 -2.78
C ALA A 237 23.96 8.02 -2.57
N VAL A 238 23.58 8.69 -1.48
CA VAL A 238 24.12 10.03 -1.12
C VAL A 238 25.51 9.93 -0.50
N THR A 239 25.76 8.95 0.37
CA THR A 239 27.05 8.73 1.01
C THR A 239 28.06 8.03 0.11
N GLY A 240 27.61 7.17 -0.83
CA GLY A 240 28.46 6.49 -1.80
C GLY A 240 29.01 7.40 -2.92
N ARG A 241 28.46 8.61 -3.10
CA ARG A 241 29.14 9.67 -3.85
C ARG A 241 30.19 10.29 -2.92
N GLY A 242 31.35 9.69 -2.92
CA GLY A 242 32.54 10.17 -2.24
C GLY A 242 32.67 11.67 -2.41
N GLN A 243 32.93 12.37 -1.29
CA GLN A 243 33.37 13.77 -1.19
C GLN A 243 33.03 14.63 -2.41
N GLY A 244 31.74 14.77 -2.72
CA GLY A 244 31.27 15.75 -3.67
C GLY A 244 31.67 17.11 -3.18
N SER A 245 32.58 17.74 -3.92
CA SER A 245 33.18 19.02 -3.62
C SER A 245 32.10 19.99 -3.11
N VAL A 246 32.48 20.91 -2.23
CA VAL A 246 31.66 22.03 -1.75
C VAL A 246 30.91 22.69 -2.91
N LEU A 247 31.49 22.70 -4.11
CA LEU A 247 30.90 23.12 -5.39
C LEU A 247 29.62 22.34 -5.78
N GLY A 248 29.55 21.01 -5.55
CA GLY A 248 28.34 20.22 -5.85
C GLY A 248 27.18 20.55 -4.92
N LYS A 249 27.49 20.82 -3.64
CA LYS A 249 26.46 21.28 -2.67
C LYS A 249 25.98 22.70 -2.98
N LEU A 250 26.89 23.60 -3.41
CA LEU A 250 26.57 24.95 -3.85
C LEU A 250 25.73 24.94 -5.13
N TYR A 251 26.02 24.04 -6.09
CA TYR A 251 25.27 23.90 -7.33
C TYR A 251 23.82 23.41 -7.10
N ILE A 252 23.64 22.44 -6.23
CA ILE A 252 22.29 21.97 -5.83
C ILE A 252 21.54 23.08 -5.08
N GLY A 253 22.22 23.80 -4.18
CA GLY A 253 21.64 24.96 -3.50
C GLY A 253 21.21 26.07 -4.47
N PHE A 254 22.02 26.33 -5.49
CA PHE A 254 21.71 27.33 -6.55
C PHE A 254 20.51 26.91 -7.41
N ILE A 255 20.41 25.62 -7.79
CA ILE A 255 19.23 25.10 -8.52
C ILE A 255 17.96 25.24 -7.68
N ILE A 256 18.02 24.90 -6.39
CA ILE A 256 16.86 25.04 -5.49
C ILE A 256 16.45 26.51 -5.38
N LEU A 257 17.42 27.40 -5.25
CA LEU A 257 17.16 28.85 -5.17
C LEU A 257 16.58 29.42 -6.48
N ALA A 258 17.09 28.98 -7.63
CA ALA A 258 16.59 29.36 -8.95
C ALA A 258 15.16 28.88 -9.19
N VAL A 259 14.84 27.65 -8.80
CA VAL A 259 13.47 27.11 -8.88
C VAL A 259 12.52 27.86 -7.95
N LEU A 260 12.93 28.17 -6.72
CA LEU A 260 12.14 28.98 -5.80
C LEU A 260 11.93 30.39 -6.34
N PHE A 261 12.97 31.02 -6.89
CA PHE A 261 12.86 32.34 -7.50
C PHE A 261 11.93 32.36 -8.71
N SER A 262 11.99 31.34 -9.58
CA SER A 262 11.07 31.13 -10.71
C SER A 262 9.61 30.97 -10.26
N LEU A 263 9.36 30.27 -9.17
CA LEU A 263 8.02 30.09 -8.61
C LEU A 263 7.45 31.38 -7.98
N PHE A 264 8.32 32.27 -7.48
CA PHE A 264 7.91 33.57 -6.91
C PHE A 264 7.83 34.67 -7.94
N SER A 265 8.63 34.65 -9.01
CA SER A 265 8.62 35.63 -10.10
C SER A 265 7.49 35.43 -11.12
N GLY A 266 6.83 34.28 -11.12
CA GLY A 266 5.71 33.95 -12.02
C GLY A 266 4.35 34.52 -11.60
N LYS A 267 4.28 35.46 -10.66
CA LYS A 267 3.04 36.15 -10.23
C LYS A 267 3.07 37.64 -10.50
N GLN A 268 3.36 38.01 -11.72
CA GLN A 268 2.99 39.34 -12.25
C GLN A 268 2.63 39.15 -13.73
N TYR A 269 1.33 38.83 -13.97
CA TYR A 269 0.57 39.36 -15.13
C TYR A 269 -0.88 38.94 -14.90
#